data_36f9d35ea1c8c15e9c0c4986bc680a89
#
_entry.id   36f9d35ea1c8c15e9c0c4986bc680a89
#
_cell.length_a   1.000
_cell.length_b   1.000
_cell.length_c   1.000
_cell.angle_alpha   90.00
_cell.angle_beta   90.00
_cell.angle_gamma   90.00
#
_symmetry.space_group_name_H-M   'P 1'
#
loop_
_entity.id
_entity.type
_entity.pdbx_description
1 polymer ?
#
loop_
_entity_poly.entity_id
_entity_poly.type
_entity_poly.pdbx_seq_one_letter_code
_entity_poly.pdbx_strand_id
1 'polypeptide(L)'
;MDACRWSTSGDPGREMFRILGLIVLMAALYGIAHDQITARIYPAYFNVDHPDLGYPAIFHSSNPIILAFAWGIVATVPLATVLGAMIAIVAQAGGGPRISARDLFKPLLLIFCIMALMAVAGGIWGYPNFPLVFQKSLKKRGFRENCSKYYCNNNFI
;
A
#
# COMPACT_ATOMS: atom_id res chain seq x y z
N MET A 1 -2.23 -22.80 36.06
CA MET A 1 -3.00 -21.55 35.78
C MET A 1 -2.02 -20.40 35.79
N ASP A 2 -1.32 -20.21 34.69
CA ASP A 2 -0.32 -19.14 34.57
C ASP A 2 -1.06 -17.83 34.36
N ALA A 3 -1.09 -17.00 35.43
CA ALA A 3 -1.63 -15.66 35.36
C ALA A 3 -0.90 -14.90 34.27
N CYS A 4 -1.64 -14.50 33.24
CA CYS A 4 -1.20 -13.64 32.16
C CYS A 4 -0.42 -12.46 32.74
N ARG A 5 0.89 -12.47 32.63
CA ARG A 5 1.78 -11.40 33.08
C ARG A 5 1.64 -10.22 32.10
N TRP A 6 0.61 -9.42 32.29
CA TRP A 6 0.48 -8.15 31.61
C TRP A 6 1.58 -7.22 32.12
N SER A 7 2.53 -6.94 31.27
CA SER A 7 3.64 -6.03 31.60
C SER A 7 3.10 -4.60 31.75
N THR A 8 2.94 -4.17 32.99
CA THR A 8 2.41 -2.85 33.37
C THR A 8 3.49 -1.75 33.44
N SER A 9 4.68 -1.95 32.86
CA SER A 9 5.83 -1.08 33.09
C SER A 9 6.31 -0.32 31.85
N GLY A 10 5.43 0.44 31.22
CA GLY A 10 5.84 1.37 30.17
C GLY A 10 5.05 2.67 30.24
N ASP A 11 5.72 3.79 29.97
CA ASP A 11 5.05 5.08 29.73
C ASP A 11 4.05 4.91 28.57
N PRO A 12 2.73 5.15 28.79
CA PRO A 12 1.71 4.97 27.77
C PRO A 12 1.99 5.80 26.50
N GLY A 13 2.52 7.01 26.66
CA GLY A 13 2.87 7.85 25.52
C GLY A 13 3.95 7.22 24.65
N ARG A 14 5.00 6.68 25.26
CA ARG A 14 6.08 5.99 24.54
C ARG A 14 5.56 4.75 23.81
N GLU A 15 4.63 4.02 24.40
CA GLU A 15 4.07 2.82 23.77
C GLU A 15 3.13 3.18 22.62
N MET A 16 2.37 4.28 22.72
CA MET A 16 1.59 4.81 21.60
C MET A 16 2.47 5.12 20.38
N PHE A 17 3.61 5.79 20.58
CA PHE A 17 4.54 6.06 19.48
C PHE A 17 5.15 4.79 18.88
N ARG A 18 5.41 3.76 19.69
CA ARG A 18 5.90 2.46 19.19
C ARG A 18 4.85 1.75 18.35
N ILE A 19 3.58 1.76 18.78
CA ILE A 19 2.47 1.18 18.03
C ILE A 19 2.29 1.92 16.71
N LEU A 20 2.23 3.25 16.74
CA LEU A 20 2.12 4.09 15.56
C LEU A 20 3.28 3.82 14.58
N GLY A 21 4.52 3.87 15.07
CA GLY A 21 5.71 3.63 14.27
C GLY A 21 5.73 2.23 13.65
N LEU A 22 5.32 1.21 14.41
CA LEU A 22 5.20 -0.15 13.89
C LEU A 22 4.21 -0.23 12.72
N ILE A 23 3.00 0.33 12.88
CA ILE A 23 1.95 0.30 11.87
C ILE A 23 2.39 1.04 10.61
N VAL A 24 2.93 2.25 10.75
CA VAL A 24 3.42 3.06 9.63
C VAL A 24 4.56 2.37 8.90
N LEU A 25 5.53 1.81 9.63
CA LEU A 25 6.66 1.09 9.03
C LEU A 25 6.18 -0.14 8.24
N MET A 26 5.34 -0.97 8.84
CA MET A 26 4.81 -2.16 8.17
C MET A 26 3.99 -1.81 6.93
N ALA A 27 3.15 -0.78 7.00
CA ALA A 27 2.37 -0.30 5.86
C ALA A 27 3.26 0.23 4.74
N ALA A 28 4.29 1.03 5.06
CA ALA A 28 5.24 1.53 4.08
C ALA A 28 6.00 0.40 3.39
N LEU A 29 6.51 -0.57 4.15
CA LEU A 29 7.20 -1.74 3.60
C LEU A 29 6.28 -2.57 2.69
N TYR A 30 5.04 -2.78 3.11
CA TYR A 30 4.03 -3.46 2.28
C TYR A 30 3.74 -2.69 1.00
N GLY A 31 3.49 -1.37 1.08
CA GLY A 31 3.22 -0.51 -0.07
C GLY A 31 4.36 -0.54 -1.08
N ILE A 32 5.60 -0.37 -0.61
CA ILE A 32 6.79 -0.44 -1.47
C ILE A 32 6.90 -1.81 -2.14
N ALA A 33 6.75 -2.91 -1.38
CA ALA A 33 6.85 -4.27 -1.92
C ALA A 33 5.76 -4.56 -2.97
N HIS A 34 4.53 -4.16 -2.68
CA HIS A 34 3.40 -4.28 -3.60
C HIS A 34 3.65 -3.50 -4.89
N ASP A 35 4.06 -2.23 -4.76
CA ASP A 35 4.26 -1.36 -5.90
C ASP A 35 5.51 -1.72 -6.71
N GLN A 36 6.51 -2.40 -6.12
CA GLN A 36 7.61 -3.01 -6.87
C GLN A 36 7.11 -4.02 -7.91
N ILE A 37 6.08 -4.78 -7.59
CA ILE A 37 5.47 -5.74 -8.52
C ILE A 37 4.63 -4.98 -9.55
N THR A 38 3.76 -4.08 -9.11
CA THR A 38 2.85 -3.31 -9.97
C THR A 38 3.62 -2.46 -10.98
N ALA A 39 4.70 -1.78 -10.56
CA ALA A 39 5.49 -0.94 -11.44
C ALA A 39 6.23 -1.71 -12.55
N ARG A 40 6.52 -3.01 -12.34
CA ARG A 40 7.13 -3.86 -13.36
C ARG A 40 6.12 -4.45 -14.33
N ILE A 41 4.90 -4.71 -13.85
CA ILE A 41 3.82 -5.24 -14.70
C ILE A 41 3.18 -4.14 -15.53
N TYR A 42 2.92 -2.97 -14.93
CA TYR A 42 2.20 -1.88 -15.56
C TYR A 42 2.71 -0.50 -15.11
N PRO A 43 3.86 -0.02 -15.64
CA PRO A 43 4.43 1.27 -15.25
C PRO A 43 3.51 2.47 -15.57
N ALA A 44 2.67 2.35 -16.60
CA ALA A 44 1.73 3.39 -16.99
C ALA A 44 0.70 3.69 -15.90
N TYR A 45 0.42 2.76 -15.00
CA TYR A 45 -0.44 2.97 -13.84
C TYR A 45 -0.01 4.19 -13.02
N PHE A 46 1.29 4.37 -12.81
CA PHE A 46 1.83 5.47 -12.01
C PHE A 46 1.97 6.79 -12.75
N ASN A 47 2.23 6.76 -14.07
CA ASN A 47 2.57 7.95 -14.86
C ASN A 47 1.41 8.47 -15.72
N VAL A 48 0.43 7.62 -16.01
CA VAL A 48 -0.70 7.93 -16.90
C VAL A 48 -2.00 7.90 -16.11
N ASP A 49 -2.31 6.76 -15.48
CA ASP A 49 -3.61 6.57 -14.84
C ASP A 49 -3.77 7.40 -13.56
N HIS A 50 -2.71 7.54 -12.75
CA HIS A 50 -2.76 8.36 -11.54
C HIS A 50 -2.93 9.86 -11.83
N PRO A 51 -2.19 10.47 -12.79
CA PRO A 51 -2.45 11.86 -13.19
C PRO A 51 -3.87 12.07 -13.73
N ASP A 52 -4.42 11.12 -14.48
CA ASP A 52 -5.80 11.17 -14.97
C ASP A 52 -6.84 11.15 -13.85
N LEU A 53 -6.50 10.58 -12.70
CA LEU A 53 -7.32 10.58 -11.48
C LEU A 53 -7.11 11.85 -10.62
N GLY A 54 -6.29 12.80 -11.07
CA GLY A 54 -5.99 14.04 -10.36
C GLY A 54 -4.81 13.94 -9.39
N TYR A 55 -4.07 12.83 -9.37
CA TYR A 55 -2.84 12.73 -8.59
C TYR A 55 -1.66 13.25 -9.40
N PRO A 56 -0.76 14.07 -8.81
CA PRO A 56 0.40 14.60 -9.52
C PRO A 56 1.35 13.47 -9.91
N ALA A 57 1.98 13.59 -11.09
CA ALA A 57 3.07 12.70 -11.46
C ALA A 57 4.26 12.88 -10.51
N ILE A 58 4.60 11.85 -9.75
CA ILE A 58 5.71 11.91 -8.79
C ILE A 58 7.01 11.62 -9.54
N PHE A 59 7.95 12.56 -9.45
CA PHE A 59 9.31 12.48 -9.99
C PHE A 59 9.44 12.33 -11.52
N HIS A 60 8.37 12.30 -12.31
CA HIS A 60 8.39 12.11 -13.76
C HIS A 60 9.37 11.01 -14.23
N SER A 61 9.54 9.99 -13.41
CA SER A 61 10.49 8.90 -13.65
C SER A 61 9.80 7.73 -14.34
N SER A 62 10.47 7.14 -15.31
CA SER A 62 10.08 5.84 -15.90
C SER A 62 10.74 4.65 -15.18
N ASN A 63 11.61 4.90 -14.20
CA ASN A 63 12.27 3.85 -13.45
C ASN A 63 11.28 3.20 -12.47
N PRO A 64 10.96 1.90 -12.63
CA PRO A 64 9.98 1.21 -11.80
C PRO A 64 10.37 1.16 -10.32
N ILE A 65 11.66 1.16 -9.99
CA ILE A 65 12.13 1.16 -8.60
C ILE A 65 11.78 2.49 -7.93
N ILE A 66 12.06 3.61 -8.61
CA ILE A 66 11.77 4.95 -8.07
C ILE A 66 10.26 5.16 -7.93
N LEU A 67 9.48 4.76 -8.93
CA LEU A 67 8.02 4.85 -8.90
C LEU A 67 7.43 4.06 -7.74
N ALA A 68 7.83 2.79 -7.61
CA ALA A 68 7.34 1.93 -6.54
C ALA A 68 7.70 2.44 -5.14
N PHE A 69 8.90 2.99 -4.99
CA PHE A 69 9.33 3.56 -3.71
C PHE A 69 8.54 4.81 -3.35
N ALA A 70 8.41 5.74 -4.30
CA ALA A 70 7.70 6.99 -4.09
C ALA A 70 6.21 6.78 -3.82
N TRP A 71 5.55 6.01 -4.67
CA TRP A 71 4.11 5.75 -4.54
C TRP A 71 3.79 4.85 -3.36
N GLY A 72 4.60 3.82 -3.10
CA GLY A 72 4.44 2.95 -1.94
C GLY A 72 4.48 3.71 -0.61
N ILE A 73 5.27 4.78 -0.50
CA ILE A 73 5.30 5.64 0.68
C ILE A 73 4.12 6.63 0.67
N VAL A 74 3.96 7.37 -0.43
CA VAL A 74 2.97 8.47 -0.49
C VAL A 74 1.53 7.95 -0.35
N ALA A 75 1.23 6.79 -0.92
CA ALA A 75 -0.10 6.21 -0.83
C ALA A 75 -0.41 5.59 0.54
N THR A 76 0.59 4.97 1.19
CA THR A 76 0.34 4.18 2.41
C THR A 76 0.57 4.94 3.70
N VAL A 77 1.60 5.79 3.78
CA VAL A 77 2.00 6.44 5.04
C VAL A 77 0.93 7.38 5.60
N PRO A 78 0.28 8.25 4.83
CA PRO A 78 -0.75 9.14 5.39
C PRO A 78 -1.92 8.36 6.00
N LEU A 79 -2.42 7.35 5.29
CA LEU A 79 -3.52 6.51 5.77
C LEU A 79 -3.10 5.68 6.99
N ALA A 80 -1.91 5.06 6.94
CA ALA A 80 -1.36 4.30 8.05
C ALA A 80 -1.13 5.16 9.29
N THR A 81 -0.77 6.43 9.12
CA THR A 81 -0.60 7.38 10.25
C THR A 81 -1.93 7.65 10.95
N VAL A 82 -2.98 7.92 10.18
CA VAL A 82 -4.31 8.17 10.76
C VAL A 82 -4.84 6.92 11.47
N LEU A 83 -4.86 5.78 10.78
CA LEU A 83 -5.36 4.52 11.34
C LEU A 83 -4.48 4.04 12.51
N GLY A 84 -3.17 4.17 12.38
CA GLY A 84 -2.21 3.79 13.41
C GLY A 84 -2.35 4.64 14.67
N ALA A 85 -2.61 5.93 14.53
CA ALA A 85 -2.90 6.81 15.65
C ALA A 85 -4.19 6.39 16.38
N MET A 86 -5.25 6.08 15.64
CA MET A 86 -6.51 5.58 16.23
C MET A 86 -6.29 4.28 16.99
N ILE A 87 -5.57 3.32 16.40
CA ILE A 87 -5.26 2.03 17.04
C ILE A 87 -4.40 2.25 18.29
N ALA A 88 -3.38 3.12 18.21
CA ALA A 88 -2.51 3.43 19.35
C ALA A 88 -3.27 4.05 20.51
N ILE A 89 -4.21 4.97 20.24
CA ILE A 89 -5.07 5.57 21.25
C ILE A 89 -5.93 4.48 21.91
N VAL A 90 -6.64 3.68 21.12
CA VAL A 90 -7.52 2.62 21.64
C VAL A 90 -6.74 1.57 22.45
N ALA A 91 -5.54 1.20 21.99
CA ALA A 91 -4.68 0.23 22.67
C ALA A 91 -4.19 0.70 24.04
N GLN A 92 -4.10 2.02 24.26
CA GLN A 92 -3.60 2.62 25.50
C GLN A 92 -4.69 3.32 26.33
N ALA A 93 -5.86 3.64 25.73
CA ALA A 93 -6.98 4.28 26.40
C ALA A 93 -7.82 3.24 27.14
N GLY A 94 -8.15 3.51 28.37
CA GLY A 94 -9.10 2.73 29.16
C GLY A 94 -8.51 2.06 30.40
N GLY A 95 -9.39 1.53 31.26
CA GLY A 95 -9.06 0.84 32.52
C GLY A 95 -8.71 -0.65 32.34
N GLY A 96 -8.64 -1.14 31.09
CA GLY A 96 -8.31 -2.52 30.78
C GLY A 96 -6.80 -2.79 30.61
N PRO A 97 -6.44 -4.03 30.29
CA PRO A 97 -5.04 -4.37 30.01
C PRO A 97 -4.56 -3.64 28.75
N ARG A 98 -3.45 -2.92 28.88
CA ARG A 98 -2.82 -2.19 27.78
C ARG A 98 -2.16 -3.15 26.80
N ILE A 99 -2.35 -2.92 25.52
CA ILE A 99 -1.77 -3.72 24.44
C ILE A 99 -0.45 -3.08 24.02
N SER A 100 0.62 -3.89 23.99
CA SER A 100 1.93 -3.40 23.55
C SER A 100 2.12 -3.53 22.02
N ALA A 101 3.12 -2.82 21.46
CA ALA A 101 3.49 -2.95 20.07
C ALA A 101 3.91 -4.40 19.70
N ARG A 102 4.50 -5.14 20.66
CA ARG A 102 4.88 -6.55 20.45
C ARG A 102 3.68 -7.46 20.29
N ASP A 103 2.60 -7.19 21.04
CA ASP A 103 1.36 -7.98 20.97
C ASP A 103 0.65 -7.74 19.64
N LEU A 104 0.76 -6.52 19.09
CA LEU A 104 0.18 -6.14 17.79
C LEU A 104 0.99 -6.66 16.60
N PHE A 105 2.27 -6.98 16.76
CA PHE A 105 3.13 -7.37 15.63
C PHE A 105 2.59 -8.60 14.88
N LYS A 106 2.25 -9.67 15.61
CA LYS A 106 1.74 -10.92 14.99
C LYS A 106 0.42 -10.73 14.23
N PRO A 107 -0.65 -10.13 14.82
CA PRO A 107 -1.89 -9.91 14.07
C PRO A 107 -1.71 -8.95 12.91
N LEU A 108 -0.88 -7.92 13.02
CA LEU A 108 -0.56 -7.04 11.90
C LEU A 108 0.14 -7.80 10.77
N LEU A 109 1.16 -8.59 11.10
CA LEU A 109 1.86 -9.42 10.10
C LEU A 109 0.89 -10.36 9.39
N LEU A 110 -0.02 -11.01 10.13
CA LEU A 110 -1.04 -11.88 9.54
C LEU A 110 -1.96 -11.12 8.57
N ILE A 111 -2.42 -9.92 8.95
CA ILE A 111 -3.26 -9.07 8.09
C ILE A 111 -2.51 -8.72 6.80
N PHE A 112 -1.24 -8.29 6.88
CA PHE A 112 -0.44 -7.97 5.70
C PHE A 112 -0.19 -9.20 4.82
N CYS A 113 0.03 -10.39 5.40
CA CYS A 113 0.14 -11.63 4.63
C CYS A 113 -1.17 -11.96 3.89
N ILE A 114 -2.32 -11.81 4.54
CA ILE A 114 -3.63 -12.01 3.90
C ILE A 114 -3.83 -11.00 2.77
N MET A 115 -3.52 -9.73 3.00
CA MET A 115 -3.61 -8.68 1.96
C MET A 115 -2.70 -9.00 0.76
N ALA A 116 -1.47 -9.47 1.01
CA ALA A 116 -0.55 -9.87 -0.05
C ALA A 116 -1.10 -11.05 -0.87
N LEU A 117 -1.65 -12.07 -0.20
CA LEU A 117 -2.28 -13.21 -0.88
C LEU A 117 -3.49 -12.77 -1.73
N MET A 118 -4.33 -11.89 -1.18
CA MET A 118 -5.48 -11.35 -1.92
C MET A 118 -5.03 -10.50 -3.12
N ALA A 119 -3.95 -9.71 -2.98
CA ALA A 119 -3.39 -8.95 -4.09
C ALA A 119 -2.86 -9.85 -5.20
N VAL A 120 -2.16 -10.93 -4.87
CA VAL A 120 -1.69 -11.94 -5.84
C VAL A 120 -2.86 -12.63 -6.52
N ALA A 121 -3.86 -13.08 -5.75
CA ALA A 121 -5.06 -13.73 -6.30
C ALA A 121 -5.82 -12.79 -7.23
N GLY A 122 -6.00 -11.52 -6.83
CA GLY A 122 -6.61 -10.49 -7.67
C GLY A 122 -5.81 -10.21 -8.94
N GLY A 123 -4.48 -10.19 -8.86
CA GLY A 123 -3.59 -10.04 -10.00
C GLY A 123 -3.70 -11.20 -10.98
N ILE A 124 -3.69 -12.44 -10.50
CA ILE A 124 -3.86 -13.65 -11.34
C ILE A 124 -5.24 -13.65 -12.02
N TRP A 125 -6.29 -13.30 -11.29
CA TRP A 125 -7.64 -13.22 -11.85
C TRP A 125 -7.80 -12.07 -12.85
N GLY A 126 -7.21 -10.91 -12.56
CA GLY A 126 -7.31 -9.70 -13.38
C GLY A 126 -6.47 -9.76 -14.65
N TYR A 127 -5.32 -10.43 -14.63
CA TYR A 127 -4.37 -10.44 -15.73
C TYR A 127 -4.97 -10.85 -17.08
N PRO A 128 -5.74 -11.96 -17.22
CA PRO A 128 -6.33 -12.34 -18.49
C PRO A 128 -7.48 -11.42 -18.94
N ASN A 129 -8.11 -10.71 -17.99
CA ASN A 129 -9.25 -9.82 -18.29
C ASN A 129 -8.82 -8.36 -18.50
N PHE A 130 -7.58 -8.02 -18.14
CA PHE A 130 -7.06 -6.65 -18.21
C PHE A 130 -7.11 -6.04 -19.62
N PRO A 131 -6.69 -6.74 -20.70
CA PRO A 131 -6.76 -6.18 -22.04
C PRO A 131 -8.17 -5.81 -22.48
N LEU A 132 -9.16 -6.61 -22.09
CA LEU A 132 -10.57 -6.40 -22.46
C LEU A 132 -11.19 -5.23 -21.70
N VAL A 133 -10.92 -5.13 -20.39
CA VAL A 133 -11.42 -4.05 -19.55
C VAL A 133 -10.74 -2.73 -19.93
N PHE A 134 -9.45 -2.76 -20.18
CA PHE A 134 -8.65 -1.60 -20.58
C PHE A 134 -9.08 -1.08 -21.97
N GLN A 135 -9.21 -1.94 -22.98
CA GLN A 135 -9.73 -1.54 -24.29
C GLN A 135 -11.15 -0.98 -24.21
N LYS A 136 -12.00 -1.55 -23.37
CA LYS A 136 -13.36 -1.05 -23.15
C LYS A 136 -13.39 0.33 -22.49
N SER A 137 -12.49 0.56 -21.55
CA SER A 137 -12.32 1.85 -20.88
C SER A 137 -11.78 2.93 -21.83
N LEU A 138 -10.77 2.61 -22.63
CA LEU A 138 -10.21 3.49 -23.65
C LEU A 138 -11.25 3.86 -24.72
N LYS A 139 -12.04 2.87 -25.18
CA LYS A 139 -13.13 3.08 -26.14
C LYS A 139 -14.21 4.03 -25.58
N LYS A 140 -14.52 3.91 -24.28
CA LYS A 140 -15.51 4.75 -23.61
C LYS A 140 -15.04 6.21 -23.43
N ARG A 141 -13.73 6.45 -23.34
CA ARG A 141 -13.12 7.78 -23.16
C ARG A 141 -12.75 8.48 -24.48
N GLY A 142 -13.07 7.94 -25.66
CA GLY A 142 -12.70 8.52 -26.94
C GLY A 142 -11.19 8.50 -27.24
N PHE A 143 -10.43 7.69 -26.54
CA PHE A 143 -8.94 7.68 -26.52
C PHE A 143 -8.33 6.97 -27.74
N ARG A 144 -9.08 6.78 -28.83
CA ARG A 144 -8.63 5.98 -29.97
C ARG A 144 -7.46 6.59 -30.76
N GLU A 145 -7.17 7.89 -30.64
CA GLU A 145 -6.14 8.54 -31.45
C GLU A 145 -4.78 8.72 -30.77
N ASN A 146 -4.72 8.72 -29.43
CA ASN A 146 -3.46 8.91 -28.70
C ASN A 146 -2.71 7.63 -28.32
N CYS A 147 -3.35 6.48 -28.35
CA CYS A 147 -2.71 5.20 -28.02
C CYS A 147 -1.58 4.82 -29.00
N SER A 148 -1.70 5.24 -30.27
CA SER A 148 -0.67 5.03 -31.30
C SER A 148 0.63 5.79 -31.00
N LYS A 149 0.54 6.96 -30.35
CA LYS A 149 1.70 7.83 -30.09
C LYS A 149 2.56 7.40 -28.91
N TYR A 150 1.96 6.79 -27.88
CA TYR A 150 2.66 6.41 -26.66
C TYR A 150 3.11 4.94 -26.62
N TYR A 151 2.40 4.04 -27.29
CA TYR A 151 2.71 2.60 -27.27
C TYR A 151 3.46 2.09 -28.51
N CYS A 152 3.31 2.75 -29.66
CA CYS A 152 4.03 2.33 -30.88
C CYS A 152 5.46 2.91 -30.97
N ASN A 153 5.85 3.88 -30.15
CA ASN A 153 7.18 4.49 -30.22
C ASN A 153 8.18 3.95 -29.18
N ASN A 154 7.76 3.06 -28.31
CA ASN A 154 8.64 2.35 -27.39
C ASN A 154 8.61 0.86 -27.76
N ASN A 155 9.56 0.47 -28.60
CA ASN A 155 9.91 -0.92 -28.88
C ASN A 155 10.11 -1.67 -27.54
N PHE A 156 9.09 -2.40 -27.11
CA PHE A 156 9.28 -3.48 -26.15
C PHE A 156 9.74 -4.71 -26.96
N ILE A 157 11.04 -4.87 -27.08
CA ILE A 157 11.75 -6.13 -27.25
C ILE A 157 12.40 -6.44 -25.91
#